data_65ba7eaf1dd09116b31f29e939716072
#
_entry.id   65ba7eaf1dd09116b31f29e939716072
#
_cell.length_a   1.000
_cell.length_b   1.000
_cell.length_c   1.000
_cell.angle_alpha   90.00
_cell.angle_beta   90.00
_cell.angle_gamma   90.00
#
_symmetry.space_group_name_H-M   'P 1'
#
loop_
_entity.id
_entity.type
_entity.pdbx_description
1 polymer ?
#
loop_
_entity_poly.entity_id
_entity_poly.type
_entity_poly.pdbx_seq_one_letter_code
_entity_poly.pdbx_strand_id
1 'polypeptide(L)'
;MGSDTTGNGRADFRNKKCLITGAASGIGRATALALAARGAELYLTDRDEVGLAQTVADARALGAQVPAHRALDISDYDQVAAFAADVHAAHSSMDVVMNIAGVSAWGTVDKLTHQHWRSMIDINLMGPIHVIETFLPPMVQARRGGHLVNVSSAAGIVALPWHSAYSASKYGLRGLSEVLRFDLARHRIGVSVVVPGAVKTGLVQTVQIAGVDREDPNVQKWVDRFAGHAISPEKAADKILAGMARNRFLIYTSADIRALYAFKRVAWWPYSVAMRQVNVLFSRALRPKTVQR
;
A
#
# COMPACT_ATOMS: atom_id res chain seq x y z
N MET A 1 -21.50 -3.86 -15.01
CA MET A 1 -20.46 -4.87 -15.32
C MET A 1 -21.01 -6.21 -14.88
N GLY A 2 -21.40 -7.08 -15.85
CA GLY A 2 -21.79 -8.46 -15.57
C GLY A 2 -20.62 -9.18 -14.90
N SER A 3 -20.88 -9.85 -13.81
CA SER A 3 -19.93 -10.71 -13.12
C SER A 3 -19.70 -11.97 -13.96
N ASP A 4 -18.75 -11.93 -14.88
CA ASP A 4 -18.19 -13.16 -15.44
C ASP A 4 -17.34 -13.83 -14.35
N THR A 5 -18.01 -14.54 -13.48
CA THR A 5 -17.36 -15.49 -12.58
C THR A 5 -17.20 -16.79 -13.36
N THR A 6 -16.06 -16.96 -14.04
CA THR A 6 -15.66 -18.29 -14.48
C THR A 6 -15.58 -19.21 -13.26
N GLY A 7 -16.01 -20.44 -13.37
CA GLY A 7 -16.40 -21.43 -12.34
C GLY A 7 -15.45 -21.74 -11.18
N ASN A 8 -14.59 -20.81 -10.74
CA ASN A 8 -13.69 -20.99 -9.60
C ASN A 8 -13.63 -19.74 -8.68
N GLY A 9 -14.59 -18.81 -8.76
CA GLY A 9 -14.69 -17.65 -7.86
C GLY A 9 -13.53 -16.63 -7.93
N ARG A 10 -12.60 -16.78 -8.87
CA ARG A 10 -11.47 -15.87 -9.11
C ARG A 10 -11.88 -14.80 -10.11
N ALA A 11 -11.62 -13.53 -9.79
CA ALA A 11 -11.80 -12.43 -10.72
C ALA A 11 -10.93 -12.64 -11.98
N ASP A 12 -11.51 -12.45 -13.14
CA ASP A 12 -10.82 -12.50 -14.42
C ASP A 12 -10.17 -11.15 -14.72
N PHE A 13 -8.85 -11.15 -14.94
CA PHE A 13 -8.07 -9.99 -15.31
C PHE A 13 -7.47 -10.07 -16.71
N ARG A 14 -7.89 -11.05 -17.52
CA ARG A 14 -7.38 -11.23 -18.87
C ARG A 14 -7.49 -9.95 -19.69
N ASN A 15 -6.38 -9.57 -20.28
CA ASN A 15 -6.22 -8.35 -21.09
C ASN A 15 -6.55 -7.04 -20.35
N LYS A 16 -6.60 -7.03 -19.02
CA LYS A 16 -6.75 -5.81 -18.22
C LYS A 16 -5.39 -5.14 -18.05
N LYS A 17 -5.31 -3.87 -18.39
CA LYS A 17 -4.12 -3.02 -18.22
C LYS A 17 -4.02 -2.58 -16.78
N CYS A 18 -3.04 -3.12 -16.05
CA CYS A 18 -2.87 -2.91 -14.62
C CYS A 18 -1.55 -2.19 -14.34
N LEU A 19 -1.64 -0.94 -13.88
CA LEU A 19 -0.51 -0.19 -13.34
C LEU A 19 -0.31 -0.53 -11.86
N ILE A 20 0.94 -0.84 -11.48
CA ILE A 20 1.31 -1.17 -10.10
C ILE A 20 2.56 -0.40 -9.72
N THR A 21 2.48 0.41 -8.66
CA THR A 21 3.64 1.04 -8.03
C THR A 21 4.16 0.18 -6.87
N GLY A 22 5.45 0.24 -6.58
CA GLY A 22 6.06 -0.60 -5.55
C GLY A 22 6.18 -2.07 -5.97
N ALA A 23 6.39 -2.30 -7.27
CA ALA A 23 6.34 -3.63 -7.88
C ALA A 23 7.60 -4.48 -7.64
N ALA A 24 8.70 -3.92 -7.12
CA ALA A 24 9.95 -4.65 -6.91
C ALA A 24 9.89 -5.65 -5.76
N SER A 25 9.03 -5.44 -4.77
CA SER A 25 9.02 -6.27 -3.57
C SER A 25 7.65 -6.37 -2.88
N GLY A 26 7.57 -7.21 -1.85
CA GLY A 26 6.46 -7.27 -0.90
C GLY A 26 5.08 -7.43 -1.54
N ILE A 27 4.12 -6.61 -1.11
CA ILE A 27 2.73 -6.67 -1.59
C ILE A 27 2.65 -6.32 -3.09
N GLY A 28 3.44 -5.34 -3.55
CA GLY A 28 3.43 -4.91 -4.96
C GLY A 28 3.86 -6.03 -5.89
N ARG A 29 5.02 -6.64 -5.61
CA ARG A 29 5.51 -7.81 -6.37
C ARG A 29 4.52 -8.97 -6.35
N ALA A 30 4.03 -9.34 -5.17
CA ALA A 30 3.06 -10.43 -5.04
C ALA A 30 1.76 -10.15 -5.82
N THR A 31 1.29 -8.87 -5.82
CA THR A 31 0.11 -8.47 -6.58
C THR A 31 0.37 -8.51 -8.09
N ALA A 32 1.55 -8.06 -8.53
CA ALA A 32 1.94 -8.14 -9.95
C ALA A 32 1.95 -9.59 -10.45
N LEU A 33 2.59 -10.51 -9.72
CA LEU A 33 2.63 -11.94 -10.09
C LEU A 33 1.24 -12.60 -10.01
N ALA A 34 0.42 -12.22 -9.04
CA ALA A 34 -0.95 -12.71 -8.94
C ALA A 34 -1.84 -12.25 -10.09
N LEU A 35 -1.63 -11.04 -10.61
CA LEU A 35 -2.31 -10.51 -11.81
C LEU A 35 -1.74 -11.13 -13.09
N ALA A 36 -0.42 -11.34 -13.17
CA ALA A 36 0.24 -12.07 -14.25
C ALA A 36 -0.40 -13.44 -14.46
N ALA A 37 -0.53 -14.23 -13.39
CA ALA A 37 -1.15 -15.55 -13.41
C ALA A 37 -2.65 -15.54 -13.77
N ARG A 38 -3.27 -14.34 -13.84
CA ARG A 38 -4.68 -14.14 -14.24
C ARG A 38 -4.80 -13.47 -15.63
N GLY A 39 -3.70 -13.39 -16.37
CA GLY A 39 -3.67 -12.89 -17.75
C GLY A 39 -3.75 -11.38 -17.89
N ALA A 40 -3.42 -10.61 -16.85
CA ALA A 40 -3.33 -9.16 -16.92
C ALA A 40 -2.12 -8.70 -17.76
N GLU A 41 -2.27 -7.54 -18.37
CA GLU A 41 -1.20 -6.76 -18.99
C GLU A 41 -0.64 -5.79 -17.94
N LEU A 42 0.65 -5.88 -17.66
CA LEU A 42 1.26 -5.22 -16.50
C LEU A 42 2.10 -4.00 -16.88
N TYR A 43 1.88 -2.91 -16.16
CA TYR A 43 2.65 -1.68 -16.20
C TYR A 43 3.24 -1.49 -14.81
N LEU A 44 4.58 -1.59 -14.69
CA LEU A 44 5.22 -1.75 -13.39
C LEU A 44 6.19 -0.63 -13.10
N THR A 45 6.18 -0.12 -11.86
CA THR A 45 7.18 0.84 -11.42
C THR A 45 7.59 0.61 -9.97
N ASP A 46 8.85 0.88 -9.69
CA ASP A 46 9.46 0.92 -8.37
C ASP A 46 10.72 1.79 -8.45
N ARG A 47 11.25 2.25 -7.32
CA ARG A 47 12.55 2.90 -7.26
C ARG A 47 13.72 1.91 -7.30
N ASP A 48 13.50 0.65 -6.88
CA ASP A 48 14.47 -0.44 -6.91
C ASP A 48 14.45 -1.08 -8.30
N GLU A 49 15.41 -0.67 -9.14
CA GLU A 49 15.54 -1.13 -10.51
C GLU A 49 15.81 -2.64 -10.60
N VAL A 50 16.65 -3.17 -9.69
CA VAL A 50 17.04 -4.58 -9.69
C VAL A 50 15.86 -5.47 -9.32
N GLY A 51 15.15 -5.13 -8.23
CA GLY A 51 13.96 -5.85 -7.81
C GLY A 51 12.83 -5.75 -8.82
N LEU A 52 12.67 -4.59 -9.48
CA LEU A 52 11.70 -4.40 -10.54
C LEU A 52 12.00 -5.30 -11.76
N ALA A 53 13.25 -5.32 -12.22
CA ALA A 53 13.68 -6.18 -13.33
C ALA A 53 13.41 -7.67 -13.03
N GLN A 54 13.67 -8.13 -11.81
CA GLN A 54 13.35 -9.49 -11.40
C GLN A 54 11.84 -9.77 -11.45
N THR A 55 11.02 -8.83 -10.96
CA THR A 55 9.55 -8.99 -11.02
C THR A 55 9.02 -9.05 -12.46
N VAL A 56 9.59 -8.24 -13.35
CA VAL A 56 9.28 -8.27 -14.79
C VAL A 56 9.62 -9.62 -15.41
N ALA A 57 10.80 -10.15 -15.11
CA ALA A 57 11.24 -11.48 -15.59
C ALA A 57 10.30 -12.58 -15.10
N ASP A 58 9.96 -12.58 -13.81
CA ASP A 58 9.05 -13.57 -13.22
C ASP A 58 7.63 -13.47 -13.78
N ALA A 59 7.11 -12.26 -14.01
CA ALA A 59 5.81 -12.06 -14.63
C ALA A 59 5.76 -12.58 -16.07
N ARG A 60 6.81 -12.31 -16.85
CA ARG A 60 6.95 -12.84 -18.22
C ARG A 60 7.07 -14.36 -18.24
N ALA A 61 7.76 -14.96 -17.28
CA ALA A 61 7.84 -16.41 -17.12
C ALA A 61 6.47 -17.06 -16.84
N LEU A 62 5.53 -16.31 -16.23
CA LEU A 62 4.14 -16.71 -16.06
C LEU A 62 3.27 -16.46 -17.31
N GLY A 63 3.85 -15.98 -18.41
CA GLY A 63 3.16 -15.70 -19.67
C GLY A 63 2.50 -14.32 -19.74
N ALA A 64 2.71 -13.44 -18.76
CA ALA A 64 2.12 -12.11 -18.78
C ALA A 64 2.87 -11.18 -19.73
N GLN A 65 2.12 -10.29 -20.39
CA GLN A 65 2.69 -9.15 -21.09
C GLN A 65 3.07 -8.05 -20.09
N VAL A 66 4.28 -7.51 -20.25
CA VAL A 66 4.77 -6.35 -19.49
C VAL A 66 5.24 -5.30 -20.49
N PRO A 67 4.29 -4.51 -21.08
CA PRO A 67 4.59 -3.56 -22.15
C PRO A 67 5.43 -2.39 -21.69
N ALA A 68 5.26 -1.94 -20.44
CA ALA A 68 6.05 -0.86 -19.87
C ALA A 68 6.44 -1.14 -18.42
N HIS A 69 7.69 -0.86 -18.10
CA HIS A 69 8.20 -0.80 -16.75
C HIS A 69 9.30 0.25 -16.66
N ARG A 70 9.40 0.93 -15.53
CA ARG A 70 10.41 1.97 -15.31
C ARG A 70 10.78 2.07 -13.85
N ALA A 71 12.07 2.13 -13.57
CA ALA A 71 12.57 2.53 -12.27
C ALA A 71 12.37 4.04 -12.10
N LEU A 72 11.57 4.45 -11.11
CA LEU A 72 11.30 5.86 -10.80
C LEU A 72 10.89 6.04 -9.34
N ASP A 73 11.10 7.25 -8.82
CA ASP A 73 10.58 7.64 -7.51
C ASP A 73 9.21 8.30 -7.67
N ILE A 74 8.16 7.71 -7.07
CA ILE A 74 6.81 8.26 -7.14
C ILE A 74 6.65 9.62 -6.44
N SER A 75 7.58 10.00 -5.55
CA SER A 75 7.58 11.33 -4.93
C SER A 75 8.03 12.44 -5.88
N ASP A 76 8.64 12.08 -7.00
CA ASP A 76 9.03 12.98 -8.09
C ASP A 76 7.92 13.03 -9.16
N TYR A 77 7.19 14.14 -9.18
CA TYR A 77 6.08 14.34 -10.12
C TYR A 77 6.52 14.23 -11.59
N ASP A 78 7.67 14.81 -11.94
CA ASP A 78 8.11 14.85 -13.33
C ASP A 78 8.46 13.46 -13.88
N GLN A 79 9.06 12.60 -13.04
CA GLN A 79 9.31 11.21 -13.40
C GLN A 79 8.00 10.43 -13.61
N VAL A 80 7.01 10.64 -12.74
CA VAL A 80 5.69 9.98 -12.87
C VAL A 80 4.96 10.48 -14.10
N ALA A 81 4.96 11.80 -14.36
CA ALA A 81 4.31 12.41 -15.51
C ALA A 81 4.93 11.95 -16.84
N ALA A 82 6.26 11.90 -16.92
CA ALA A 82 6.97 11.40 -18.10
C ALA A 82 6.64 9.92 -18.38
N PHE A 83 6.61 9.07 -17.34
CA PHE A 83 6.24 7.67 -17.49
C PHE A 83 4.77 7.53 -17.94
N ALA A 84 3.87 8.31 -17.37
CA ALA A 84 2.46 8.30 -17.74
C ALA A 84 2.25 8.75 -19.19
N ALA A 85 2.96 9.79 -19.64
CA ALA A 85 2.88 10.28 -21.02
C ALA A 85 3.29 9.19 -22.03
N ASP A 86 4.42 8.51 -21.79
CA ASP A 86 4.89 7.41 -22.64
C ASP A 86 3.90 6.24 -22.67
N VAL A 87 3.37 5.84 -21.50
CA VAL A 87 2.38 4.77 -21.39
C VAL A 87 1.09 5.14 -22.13
N HIS A 88 0.58 6.35 -21.98
CA HIS A 88 -0.66 6.78 -22.63
C HIS A 88 -0.52 6.92 -24.15
N ALA A 89 0.65 7.40 -24.62
CA ALA A 89 0.94 7.52 -26.06
C ALA A 89 0.94 6.14 -26.75
N ALA A 90 1.54 5.13 -26.11
CA ALA A 90 1.67 3.80 -26.70
C ALA A 90 0.48 2.86 -26.42
N HIS A 91 -0.16 3.00 -25.26
CA HIS A 91 -1.08 1.99 -24.72
C HIS A 91 -2.46 2.53 -24.30
N SER A 92 -2.70 3.82 -24.45
CA SER A 92 -3.94 4.50 -23.99
C SER A 92 -4.17 4.39 -22.47
N SER A 93 -5.42 4.42 -22.00
CA SER A 93 -5.72 4.44 -20.55
C SER A 93 -5.62 3.06 -19.90
N MET A 94 -5.31 3.04 -18.61
CA MET A 94 -5.34 1.82 -17.78
C MET A 94 -6.77 1.37 -17.46
N ASP A 95 -6.93 0.10 -17.09
CA ASP A 95 -8.16 -0.44 -16.50
C ASP A 95 -8.08 -0.46 -14.97
N VAL A 96 -6.87 -0.65 -14.43
CA VAL A 96 -6.62 -0.70 -12.99
C VAL A 96 -5.36 0.10 -12.67
N VAL A 97 -5.45 0.93 -11.62
CA VAL A 97 -4.32 1.68 -11.06
C VAL A 97 -4.17 1.27 -9.60
N MET A 98 -2.98 0.80 -9.22
CA MET A 98 -2.69 0.30 -7.88
C MET A 98 -1.51 1.04 -7.25
N ASN A 99 -1.79 1.94 -6.34
CA ASN A 99 -0.80 2.63 -5.51
C ASN A 99 -0.41 1.75 -4.33
N ILE A 100 0.67 0.97 -4.48
CA ILE A 100 1.16 0.04 -3.46
C ILE A 100 2.48 0.51 -2.86
N ALA A 101 3.29 1.27 -3.60
CA ALA A 101 4.55 1.82 -3.09
C ALA A 101 4.36 2.60 -1.78
N GLY A 102 5.31 2.48 -0.89
CA GLY A 102 5.30 3.22 0.36
C GLY A 102 6.45 2.85 1.28
N VAL A 103 6.70 3.73 2.23
CA VAL A 103 7.74 3.61 3.26
C VAL A 103 7.14 3.78 4.65
N SER A 104 7.90 3.42 5.69
CA SER A 104 7.44 3.56 7.07
C SER A 104 8.55 4.09 7.96
N ALA A 105 8.20 5.07 8.80
CA ALA A 105 9.05 5.56 9.88
C ALA A 105 8.20 5.74 11.14
N TRP A 106 8.73 5.27 12.27
CA TRP A 106 8.06 5.33 13.58
C TRP A 106 8.92 6.15 14.55
N GLY A 107 8.28 6.69 15.55
CA GLY A 107 8.97 7.41 16.61
C GLY A 107 8.02 8.30 17.40
N THR A 108 8.47 8.73 18.57
CA THR A 108 7.81 9.78 19.34
C THR A 108 8.03 11.14 18.68
N VAL A 109 7.17 12.10 18.97
CA VAL A 109 7.19 13.43 18.33
C VAL A 109 8.53 14.18 18.56
N ASP A 110 9.21 13.93 19.69
CA ASP A 110 10.50 14.50 20.03
C ASP A 110 11.69 13.82 19.32
N LYS A 111 11.50 12.65 18.73
CA LYS A 111 12.51 11.88 17.98
C LYS A 111 12.32 11.94 16.47
N LEU A 112 11.08 12.15 16.00
CA LEU A 112 10.82 12.31 14.57
C LEU A 112 11.42 13.63 14.08
N THR A 113 12.31 13.54 13.08
CA THR A 113 12.90 14.69 12.40
C THR A 113 12.01 15.19 11.27
N HIS A 114 12.29 16.43 10.78
CA HIS A 114 11.61 16.98 9.61
C HIS A 114 11.71 16.03 8.39
N GLN A 115 12.85 15.37 8.20
CA GLN A 115 13.05 14.40 7.11
C GLN A 115 12.11 13.20 7.22
N HIS A 116 11.82 12.69 8.43
CA HIS A 116 10.85 11.62 8.62
C HIS A 116 9.44 12.07 8.20
N TRP A 117 9.03 13.29 8.60
CA TRP A 117 7.73 13.85 8.21
C TRP A 117 7.63 14.01 6.69
N ARG A 118 8.64 14.64 6.08
CA ARG A 118 8.68 14.85 4.62
C ARG A 118 8.58 13.54 3.86
N SER A 119 9.43 12.55 4.16
CA SER A 119 9.41 11.27 3.44
C SER A 119 8.07 10.53 3.59
N MET A 120 7.41 10.60 4.77
CA MET A 120 6.09 9.99 4.92
C MET A 120 5.03 10.68 4.07
N ILE A 121 5.04 12.01 3.98
CA ILE A 121 4.07 12.76 3.19
C ILE A 121 4.40 12.64 1.70
N ASP A 122 5.64 12.87 1.30
CA ASP A 122 6.03 12.92 -0.11
C ASP A 122 5.85 11.56 -0.79
N ILE A 123 6.23 10.46 -0.13
CA ILE A 123 6.14 9.13 -0.73
C ILE A 123 4.75 8.51 -0.55
N ASN A 124 4.18 8.51 0.67
CA ASN A 124 2.96 7.75 0.95
C ASN A 124 1.66 8.49 0.61
N LEU A 125 1.71 9.82 0.42
CA LEU A 125 0.53 10.63 0.10
C LEU A 125 0.69 11.32 -1.25
N MET A 126 1.74 12.14 -1.43
CA MET A 126 1.95 12.85 -2.70
C MET A 126 2.25 11.89 -3.84
N GLY A 127 3.07 10.85 -3.62
CA GLY A 127 3.34 9.84 -4.65
C GLY A 127 2.07 9.23 -5.24
N PRO A 128 1.15 8.65 -4.44
CA PRO A 128 -0.16 8.24 -4.93
C PRO A 128 -0.97 9.35 -5.62
N ILE A 129 -0.88 10.61 -5.15
CA ILE A 129 -1.55 11.76 -5.81
C ILE A 129 -0.97 11.99 -7.19
N HIS A 130 0.36 12.00 -7.36
CA HIS A 130 1.01 12.14 -8.68
C HIS A 130 0.54 11.07 -9.67
N VAL A 131 0.42 9.81 -9.21
CA VAL A 131 -0.11 8.72 -10.03
C VAL A 131 -1.59 8.92 -10.35
N ILE A 132 -2.39 9.40 -9.40
CA ILE A 132 -3.80 9.69 -9.60
C ILE A 132 -3.99 10.81 -10.62
N GLU A 133 -3.24 11.91 -10.49
CA GLU A 133 -3.29 13.07 -11.41
C GLU A 133 -2.94 12.69 -12.84
N THR A 134 -2.01 11.77 -13.04
CA THR A 134 -1.50 11.42 -14.37
C THR A 134 -2.26 10.26 -15.02
N PHE A 135 -2.76 9.28 -14.27
CA PHE A 135 -3.39 8.07 -14.84
C PHE A 135 -4.93 8.05 -14.77
N LEU A 136 -5.58 8.75 -13.83
CA LEU A 136 -7.02 8.73 -13.73
C LEU A 136 -7.75 9.57 -14.80
N PRO A 137 -7.31 10.77 -15.18
CA PRO A 137 -8.01 11.56 -16.21
C PRO A 137 -8.21 10.80 -17.53
N PRO A 138 -7.20 10.08 -18.09
CA PRO A 138 -7.43 9.22 -19.26
C PRO A 138 -8.43 8.08 -19.02
N MET A 139 -8.48 7.50 -17.80
CA MET A 139 -9.48 6.48 -17.47
C MET A 139 -10.91 7.06 -17.49
N VAL A 140 -11.09 8.29 -16.94
CA VAL A 140 -12.35 9.02 -16.96
C VAL A 140 -12.77 9.32 -18.40
N GLN A 141 -11.87 9.82 -19.23
CA GLN A 141 -12.11 10.15 -20.64
C GLN A 141 -12.48 8.91 -21.47
N ALA A 142 -11.85 7.78 -21.23
CA ALA A 142 -12.09 6.54 -21.93
C ALA A 142 -13.49 5.94 -21.67
N ARG A 143 -14.16 6.31 -20.58
CA ARG A 143 -15.53 5.86 -20.20
C ARG A 143 -15.72 4.34 -20.13
N ARG A 144 -14.63 3.58 -20.01
CA ARG A 144 -14.68 2.09 -19.94
C ARG A 144 -14.93 1.58 -18.52
N GLY A 145 -14.96 2.47 -17.53
CA GLY A 145 -14.88 2.12 -16.11
C GLY A 145 -13.46 1.73 -15.71
N GLY A 146 -13.31 1.09 -14.57
CA GLY A 146 -12.00 0.67 -14.07
C GLY A 146 -11.96 0.56 -12.55
N HIS A 147 -10.73 0.53 -12.00
CA HIS A 147 -10.56 0.46 -10.55
C HIS A 147 -9.29 1.17 -10.08
N LEU A 148 -9.42 1.97 -9.02
CA LEU A 148 -8.31 2.56 -8.27
C LEU A 148 -8.14 1.81 -6.95
N VAL A 149 -6.93 1.35 -6.67
CA VAL A 149 -6.57 0.71 -5.40
C VAL A 149 -5.47 1.52 -4.71
N ASN A 150 -5.72 2.00 -3.51
CA ASN A 150 -4.73 2.70 -2.69
C ASN A 150 -4.38 1.87 -1.45
N VAL A 151 -3.10 1.57 -1.25
CA VAL A 151 -2.65 0.83 -0.07
C VAL A 151 -2.35 1.80 1.08
N SER A 152 -3.30 1.84 2.01
CA SER A 152 -3.15 2.54 3.28
C SER A 152 -2.44 1.63 4.32
N SER A 153 -2.96 1.53 5.51
CA SER A 153 -2.43 0.73 6.62
C SER A 153 -3.46 0.61 7.74
N ALA A 154 -3.25 -0.31 8.67
CA ALA A 154 -3.90 -0.25 9.98
C ALA A 154 -3.70 1.12 10.64
N ALA A 155 -2.50 1.71 10.50
CA ALA A 155 -2.19 3.06 10.98
C ALA A 155 -2.95 4.19 10.26
N GLY A 156 -3.64 3.90 9.15
CA GLY A 156 -4.54 4.83 8.44
C GLY A 156 -5.99 4.77 8.92
N ILE A 157 -6.33 3.91 9.88
CA ILE A 157 -7.67 3.78 10.45
C ILE A 157 -7.66 3.70 11.98
N VAL A 158 -6.54 3.27 12.57
CA VAL A 158 -6.33 3.12 14.01
C VAL A 158 -5.21 4.05 14.44
N ALA A 159 -5.35 4.72 15.58
CA ALA A 159 -4.34 5.62 16.13
C ALA A 159 -3.26 4.80 16.86
N LEU A 160 -2.31 4.25 16.13
CA LEU A 160 -1.20 3.52 16.71
C LEU A 160 -0.18 4.48 17.33
N PRO A 161 0.22 4.31 18.61
CA PRO A 161 1.30 5.09 19.19
C PRO A 161 2.58 5.01 18.35
N TRP A 162 3.41 6.05 18.41
CA TRP A 162 4.68 6.19 17.68
C TRP A 162 4.58 6.29 16.15
N HIS A 163 3.38 6.32 15.60
CA HIS A 163 3.15 6.32 14.14
C HIS A 163 2.65 7.67 13.60
N SER A 164 2.88 8.79 14.28
CA SER A 164 2.23 10.07 13.93
C SER A 164 2.47 10.50 12.48
N ALA A 165 3.72 10.54 12.00
CA ALA A 165 4.04 10.93 10.63
C ALA A 165 3.49 9.92 9.61
N TYR A 166 3.67 8.62 9.88
CA TYR A 166 3.14 7.55 9.03
C TYR A 166 1.61 7.56 8.99
N SER A 167 0.96 7.69 10.16
CA SER A 167 -0.50 7.79 10.23
C SER A 167 -1.02 9.00 9.49
N ALA A 168 -0.39 10.17 9.61
CA ALA A 168 -0.81 11.38 8.88
C ALA A 168 -0.91 11.11 7.38
N SER A 169 0.12 10.48 6.78
CA SER A 169 0.12 10.12 5.35
C SER A 169 -0.95 9.09 4.99
N LYS A 170 -1.13 8.04 5.82
CA LYS A 170 -2.06 6.94 5.52
C LYS A 170 -3.53 7.29 5.80
N TYR A 171 -3.82 8.18 6.75
CA TYR A 171 -5.14 8.79 6.92
C TYR A 171 -5.45 9.76 5.77
N GLY A 172 -4.48 10.58 5.34
CA GLY A 172 -4.62 11.47 4.18
C GLY A 172 -5.00 10.69 2.92
N LEU A 173 -4.27 9.61 2.62
CA LEU A 173 -4.56 8.75 1.48
C LEU A 173 -5.94 8.09 1.56
N ARG A 174 -6.36 7.69 2.77
CA ARG A 174 -7.71 7.18 2.99
C ARG A 174 -8.77 8.26 2.75
N GLY A 175 -8.59 9.48 3.32
CA GLY A 175 -9.51 10.59 3.14
C GLY A 175 -9.71 10.96 1.66
N LEU A 176 -8.59 11.09 0.92
CA LEU A 176 -8.60 11.26 -0.53
C LEU A 176 -9.42 10.17 -1.23
N SER A 177 -9.18 8.91 -0.90
CA SER A 177 -9.88 7.77 -1.51
C SER A 177 -11.38 7.74 -1.18
N GLU A 178 -11.76 8.21 0.00
CA GLU A 178 -13.15 8.31 0.45
C GLU A 178 -13.95 9.31 -0.42
N VAL A 179 -13.33 10.43 -0.80
CA VAL A 179 -13.91 11.42 -1.72
C VAL A 179 -13.96 10.86 -3.15
N LEU A 180 -12.84 10.36 -3.65
CA LEU A 180 -12.74 9.83 -5.01
C LEU A 180 -13.72 8.68 -5.28
N ARG A 181 -14.10 7.91 -4.26
CA ARG A 181 -15.13 6.89 -4.40
C ARG A 181 -16.46 7.43 -4.92
N PHE A 182 -16.83 8.61 -4.49
CA PHE A 182 -18.08 9.27 -4.92
C PHE A 182 -17.90 9.99 -6.26
N ASP A 183 -16.81 10.71 -6.44
CA ASP A 183 -16.52 11.46 -7.66
C ASP A 183 -16.39 10.54 -8.89
N LEU A 184 -15.77 9.37 -8.72
CA LEU A 184 -15.51 8.42 -9.79
C LEU A 184 -16.69 7.46 -10.06
N ALA A 185 -17.68 7.40 -9.19
CA ALA A 185 -18.83 6.49 -9.33
C ALA A 185 -19.58 6.67 -10.66
N ARG A 186 -19.80 7.92 -11.08
CA ARG A 186 -20.45 8.25 -12.37
C ARG A 186 -19.65 7.75 -13.58
N HIS A 187 -18.34 7.56 -13.43
CA HIS A 187 -17.44 7.05 -14.45
C HIS A 187 -17.28 5.52 -14.40
N ARG A 188 -18.00 4.85 -13.50
CA ARG A 188 -17.90 3.40 -13.24
C ARG A 188 -16.48 2.96 -12.84
N ILE A 189 -15.72 3.85 -12.20
CA ILE A 189 -14.40 3.55 -11.66
C ILE A 189 -14.58 3.28 -10.17
N GLY A 190 -14.33 2.02 -9.77
CA GLY A 190 -14.35 1.62 -8.36
C GLY A 190 -13.13 2.16 -7.61
N VAL A 191 -13.26 2.36 -6.30
CA VAL A 191 -12.15 2.77 -5.44
C VAL A 191 -12.07 1.85 -4.23
N SER A 192 -10.89 1.30 -4.00
CA SER A 192 -10.60 0.46 -2.83
C SER A 192 -9.42 1.00 -2.04
N VAL A 193 -9.56 1.00 -0.73
CA VAL A 193 -8.47 1.26 0.22
C VAL A 193 -8.10 -0.05 0.89
N VAL A 194 -6.88 -0.49 0.66
CA VAL A 194 -6.33 -1.66 1.34
C VAL A 194 -5.82 -1.24 2.71
N VAL A 195 -6.14 -2.02 3.72
CA VAL A 195 -5.76 -1.79 5.12
C VAL A 195 -4.94 -2.99 5.61
N PRO A 196 -3.64 -3.04 5.29
CA PRO A 196 -2.78 -4.09 5.79
C PRO A 196 -2.59 -3.98 7.31
N GLY A 197 -2.66 -5.14 7.98
CA GLY A 197 -2.01 -5.35 9.26
C GLY A 197 -0.53 -5.67 9.06
N ALA A 198 0.02 -6.57 9.88
CA ALA A 198 1.37 -7.05 9.66
C ALA A 198 1.44 -7.95 8.41
N VAL A 199 2.33 -7.62 7.49
CA VAL A 199 2.64 -8.42 6.27
C VAL A 199 4.14 -8.65 6.22
N LYS A 200 4.60 -9.87 5.94
CA LYS A 200 6.02 -10.25 5.83
C LYS A 200 6.65 -9.60 4.58
N THR A 201 7.00 -8.33 4.69
CA THR A 201 7.62 -7.57 3.60
C THR A 201 8.91 -6.93 4.06
N GLY A 202 9.74 -6.51 3.12
CA GLY A 202 10.93 -5.71 3.39
C GLY A 202 10.64 -4.43 4.18
N LEU A 203 9.42 -3.89 4.11
CA LEU A 203 9.00 -2.71 4.86
C LEU A 203 9.17 -2.91 6.39
N VAL A 204 8.87 -4.10 6.93
CA VAL A 204 9.06 -4.38 8.36
C VAL A 204 10.55 -4.47 8.71
N GLN A 205 11.37 -4.93 7.76
CA GLN A 205 12.81 -5.03 7.94
C GLN A 205 13.52 -3.68 7.77
N THR A 206 12.98 -2.76 6.97
CA THR A 206 13.58 -1.45 6.66
C THR A 206 12.95 -0.30 7.44
N VAL A 207 11.95 -0.56 8.29
CA VAL A 207 11.30 0.49 9.08
C VAL A 207 12.33 1.23 9.94
N GLN A 208 12.33 2.55 9.83
CA GLN A 208 13.14 3.41 10.69
C GLN A 208 12.38 3.69 11.98
N ILE A 209 12.97 3.37 13.13
CA ILE A 209 12.41 3.72 14.44
C ILE A 209 13.28 4.82 15.02
N ALA A 210 12.81 6.06 14.94
CA ALA A 210 13.57 7.24 15.33
C ALA A 210 13.95 7.19 16.80
N GLY A 211 15.23 7.38 17.10
CA GLY A 211 15.77 7.37 18.46
C GLY A 211 15.93 5.97 19.08
N VAL A 212 15.81 4.90 18.28
CA VAL A 212 15.95 3.52 18.75
C VAL A 212 17.01 2.80 17.94
N ASP A 213 17.94 2.14 18.63
CA ASP A 213 18.90 1.26 17.98
C ASP A 213 18.21 -0.07 17.61
N ARG A 214 18.17 -0.37 16.32
CA ARG A 214 17.57 -1.62 15.82
C ARG A 214 18.40 -2.86 16.12
N GLU A 215 19.69 -2.71 16.41
CA GLU A 215 20.57 -3.82 16.76
C GLU A 215 20.39 -4.23 18.24
N ASP A 216 19.67 -3.42 19.05
CA ASP A 216 19.34 -3.81 20.44
C ASP A 216 18.52 -5.12 20.43
N PRO A 217 18.98 -6.17 21.13
CA PRO A 217 18.31 -7.47 21.16
C PRO A 217 16.84 -7.43 21.64
N ASN A 218 16.47 -6.43 22.46
CA ASN A 218 15.08 -6.28 22.89
C ASN A 218 14.20 -5.72 21.78
N VAL A 219 14.74 -4.78 20.99
CA VAL A 219 14.07 -4.23 19.82
C VAL A 219 13.88 -5.32 18.75
N GLN A 220 14.92 -6.13 18.49
CA GLN A 220 14.83 -7.25 17.56
C GLN A 220 13.76 -8.26 18.01
N LYS A 221 13.78 -8.69 19.28
CA LYS A 221 12.73 -9.58 19.82
C LYS A 221 11.33 -9.05 19.66
N TRP A 222 11.16 -7.73 19.80
CA TRP A 222 9.87 -7.08 19.63
C TRP A 222 9.45 -7.06 18.15
N VAL A 223 10.37 -6.73 17.24
CA VAL A 223 10.15 -6.76 15.78
C VAL A 223 9.80 -8.18 15.33
N ASP A 224 10.53 -9.19 15.80
CA ASP A 224 10.29 -10.60 15.47
C ASP A 224 8.93 -11.08 15.96
N ARG A 225 8.54 -10.68 17.17
CA ARG A 225 7.22 -11.00 17.71
C ARG A 225 6.09 -10.36 16.90
N PHE A 226 6.29 -9.13 16.43
CA PHE A 226 5.36 -8.47 15.53
C PHE A 226 5.30 -9.16 14.16
N ALA A 227 6.45 -9.54 13.61
CA ALA A 227 6.57 -10.27 12.36
C ALA A 227 5.97 -11.70 12.42
N GLY A 228 5.97 -12.33 13.60
CA GLY A 228 5.43 -13.68 13.80
C GLY A 228 3.94 -13.82 13.50
N HIS A 229 3.17 -12.75 13.61
CA HIS A 229 1.73 -12.71 13.29
C HIS A 229 1.44 -12.18 11.88
N ALA A 230 2.50 -11.89 11.10
CA ALA A 230 2.35 -11.30 9.77
C ALA A 230 1.92 -12.35 8.73
N ILE A 231 0.96 -11.99 7.89
CA ILE A 231 0.59 -12.79 6.73
C ILE A 231 1.64 -12.67 5.62
N SER A 232 1.66 -13.62 4.69
CA SER A 232 2.53 -13.52 3.51
C SER A 232 2.02 -12.46 2.52
N PRO A 233 2.92 -11.88 1.70
CA PRO A 233 2.56 -10.96 0.63
C PRO A 233 1.54 -11.54 -0.37
N GLU A 234 1.66 -12.83 -0.68
CA GLU A 234 0.75 -13.54 -1.60
C GLU A 234 -0.68 -13.60 -1.04
N LYS A 235 -0.82 -13.91 0.27
CA LYS A 235 -2.13 -13.89 0.93
C LYS A 235 -2.72 -12.47 0.97
N ALA A 236 -1.87 -11.44 1.11
CA ALA A 236 -2.32 -10.06 1.03
C ALA A 236 -2.80 -9.72 -0.39
N ALA A 237 -2.04 -10.10 -1.43
CA ALA A 237 -2.39 -9.91 -2.84
C ALA A 237 -3.73 -10.59 -3.18
N ASP A 238 -3.95 -11.84 -2.78
CA ASP A 238 -5.20 -12.54 -3.02
C ASP A 238 -6.41 -11.83 -2.35
N LYS A 239 -6.23 -11.32 -1.13
CA LYS A 239 -7.29 -10.54 -0.45
C LYS A 239 -7.56 -9.21 -1.15
N ILE A 240 -6.52 -8.54 -1.68
CA ILE A 240 -6.65 -7.30 -2.46
C ILE A 240 -7.48 -7.58 -3.72
N LEU A 241 -7.09 -8.56 -4.52
CA LEU A 241 -7.77 -8.88 -5.77
C LEU A 241 -9.21 -9.35 -5.54
N ALA A 242 -9.45 -10.17 -4.51
CA ALA A 242 -10.79 -10.61 -4.14
C ALA A 242 -11.68 -9.46 -3.62
N GLY A 243 -11.11 -8.52 -2.89
CA GLY A 243 -11.81 -7.33 -2.40
C GLY A 243 -12.16 -6.36 -3.53
N MET A 244 -11.22 -6.13 -4.44
CA MET A 244 -11.40 -5.30 -5.64
C MET A 244 -12.48 -5.88 -6.56
N ALA A 245 -12.47 -7.19 -6.82
CA ALA A 245 -13.49 -7.87 -7.64
C ALA A 245 -14.92 -7.69 -7.09
N ARG A 246 -15.05 -7.51 -5.76
CA ARG A 246 -16.33 -7.26 -5.09
C ARG A 246 -16.61 -5.78 -4.89
N ASN A 247 -15.83 -4.90 -5.49
CA ASN A 247 -15.89 -3.44 -5.35
C ASN A 247 -15.97 -2.98 -3.88
N ARG A 248 -15.21 -3.65 -2.98
CA ARG A 248 -15.17 -3.27 -1.56
C ARG A 248 -14.33 -2.03 -1.36
N PHE A 249 -14.88 -1.04 -0.68
CA PHE A 249 -14.12 0.18 -0.35
C PHE A 249 -12.96 -0.12 0.62
N LEU A 250 -13.21 -0.76 1.76
CA LEU A 250 -12.17 -1.16 2.69
C LEU A 250 -11.85 -2.65 2.54
N ILE A 251 -10.60 -2.94 2.19
CA ILE A 251 -10.07 -4.30 2.04
C ILE A 251 -9.10 -4.57 3.19
N TYR A 252 -9.52 -5.34 4.17
CA TYR A 252 -8.70 -5.75 5.31
C TYR A 252 -7.90 -7.01 4.98
N THR A 253 -6.59 -6.98 5.27
CA THR A 253 -5.75 -8.18 5.09
C THR A 253 -5.84 -9.14 6.28
N SER A 254 -6.36 -8.69 7.43
CA SER A 254 -6.55 -9.51 8.63
C SER A 254 -7.84 -9.15 9.39
N ALA A 255 -8.41 -10.10 10.10
CA ALA A 255 -9.70 -9.93 10.80
C ALA A 255 -9.56 -9.08 12.08
N ASP A 256 -8.42 -9.16 12.74
CA ASP A 256 -8.10 -8.41 13.95
C ASP A 256 -8.12 -6.89 13.70
N ILE A 257 -7.55 -6.42 12.58
CA ILE A 257 -7.59 -5.00 12.22
C ILE A 257 -9.03 -4.53 11.95
N ARG A 258 -9.84 -5.37 11.32
CA ARG A 258 -11.26 -5.06 11.11
C ARG A 258 -12.00 -4.94 12.44
N ALA A 259 -11.77 -5.88 13.35
CA ALA A 259 -12.37 -5.88 14.68
C ALA A 259 -11.92 -4.66 15.51
N LEU A 260 -10.61 -4.35 15.49
CA LEU A 260 -10.05 -3.19 16.18
C LEU A 260 -10.62 -1.87 15.66
N TYR A 261 -10.81 -1.76 14.35
CA TYR A 261 -11.44 -0.57 13.76
C TYR A 261 -12.92 -0.45 14.15
N ALA A 262 -13.68 -1.54 14.15
CA ALA A 262 -15.05 -1.54 14.62
C ALA A 262 -15.12 -1.14 16.11
N PHE A 263 -14.25 -1.70 16.93
CA PHE A 263 -14.12 -1.35 18.35
C PHE A 263 -13.82 0.16 18.55
N LYS A 264 -12.86 0.72 17.80
CA LYS A 264 -12.58 2.16 17.83
C LYS A 264 -13.81 3.01 17.54
N ARG A 265 -14.66 2.59 16.58
CA ARG A 265 -15.83 3.36 16.16
C ARG A 265 -16.96 3.36 17.19
N VAL A 266 -17.12 2.25 17.90
CA VAL A 266 -18.24 2.04 18.83
C VAL A 266 -17.86 2.38 20.25
N ALA A 267 -16.63 2.10 20.65
CA ALA A 267 -16.18 2.17 22.04
C ALA A 267 -14.92 3.08 22.17
N TRP A 268 -15.06 4.35 21.83
CA TRP A 268 -13.94 5.30 21.81
C TRP A 268 -13.19 5.40 23.15
N TRP A 269 -13.91 5.44 24.27
CA TRP A 269 -13.26 5.58 25.58
C TRP A 269 -12.44 4.32 25.97
N PRO A 270 -12.96 3.08 25.94
CA PRO A 270 -12.16 1.88 26.19
C PRO A 270 -11.00 1.73 25.19
N TYR A 271 -11.22 2.08 23.91
CA TYR A 271 -10.16 2.10 22.90
C TYR A 271 -9.03 3.08 23.30
N SER A 272 -9.36 4.27 23.77
CA SER A 272 -8.37 5.27 24.19
C SER A 272 -7.54 4.77 25.40
N VAL A 273 -8.17 4.09 26.36
CA VAL A 273 -7.47 3.45 27.47
C VAL A 273 -6.51 2.37 26.95
N ALA A 274 -6.99 1.49 26.07
CA ALA A 274 -6.13 0.46 25.46
C ALA A 274 -4.93 1.04 24.72
N MET A 275 -5.10 2.13 23.93
CA MET A 275 -4.01 2.77 23.22
C MET A 275 -2.99 3.44 24.16
N ARG A 276 -3.41 3.95 25.31
CA ARG A 276 -2.49 4.42 26.36
C ARG A 276 -1.62 3.28 26.91
N GLN A 277 -2.21 2.11 27.14
CA GLN A 277 -1.44 0.92 27.59
C GLN A 277 -0.47 0.44 26.50
N VAL A 278 -0.89 0.42 25.24
CA VAL A 278 -0.01 0.12 24.10
C VAL A 278 1.17 1.11 24.06
N ASN A 279 0.92 2.41 24.26
CA ASN A 279 1.99 3.41 24.29
C ASN A 279 2.99 3.16 25.44
N VAL A 280 2.51 2.79 26.62
CA VAL A 280 3.38 2.43 27.75
C VAL A 280 4.23 1.21 27.42
N LEU A 281 3.64 0.19 26.78
CA LEU A 281 4.39 -1.01 26.36
C LEU A 281 5.46 -0.67 25.32
N PHE A 282 5.15 0.14 24.30
CA PHE A 282 6.12 0.61 23.31
C PHE A 282 7.25 1.39 23.97
N SER A 283 6.91 2.34 24.86
CA SER A 283 7.89 3.14 25.56
C SER A 283 8.83 2.32 26.46
N ARG A 284 8.36 1.19 27.00
CA ARG A 284 9.21 0.26 27.78
C ARG A 284 10.07 -0.62 26.89
N ALA A 285 9.50 -1.16 25.80
CA ALA A 285 10.19 -2.08 24.91
C ALA A 285 11.27 -1.40 24.05
N LEU A 286 11.06 -0.15 23.70
CA LEU A 286 11.90 0.62 22.77
C LEU A 286 12.75 1.70 23.46
N ARG A 287 12.89 1.67 24.80
CA ARG A 287 13.80 2.59 25.50
C ARG A 287 15.25 2.23 25.20
N PRO A 288 16.09 3.20 24.79
CA PRO A 288 17.52 2.98 24.76
C PRO A 288 17.98 2.63 26.17
N LYS A 289 18.80 1.60 26.34
CA LYS A 289 19.49 1.37 27.61
C LYS A 289 20.37 2.59 27.84
N THR A 290 20.15 3.28 28.93
CA THR A 290 21.08 4.32 29.41
C THR A 290 22.42 3.64 29.61
N VAL A 291 23.40 3.98 28.78
CA VAL A 291 24.78 3.58 29.02
C VAL A 291 25.14 4.20 30.37
N GLN A 292 25.21 3.38 31.41
CA GLN A 292 25.80 3.83 32.67
C GLN A 292 27.24 4.24 32.35
N ARG A 293 27.51 5.56 32.50
CA ARG A 293 28.85 6.09 32.44
C ARG A 293 29.57 5.75 33.76
#